data_a052306add0a154c4bbe7610fc76baa5
#
_entry.id   a052306add0a154c4bbe7610fc76baa5
#
_cell.length_a   1.000
_cell.length_b   1.000
_cell.length_c   1.000
_cell.angle_alpha   90.00
_cell.angle_beta   90.00
_cell.angle_gamma   90.00
#
_symmetry.space_group_name_H-M   'P 1'
#
loop_
_entity.id
_entity.type
_entity.pdbx_description
1 polymer ?
#
loop_
_entity_poly.entity_id
_entity_poly.type
_entity_poly.pdbx_seq_one_letter_code
_entity_poly.pdbx_strand_id
1 'polypeptide(L)'
;IRASKNGRPGKAKNLQKKTTAAFDDKHTTMEKYESKHQQILRSAEQIYTVISRFDNLTPAVQDKVEEWQADENSCSFKVKGFTVNLQIVAKEAPKYVKIQSGEDGVPIDFTFWIQLQPAGPYDTRMRLVLHAELNMMMRMMIGGKLQKALDQIAEAMAKAMNGSAM
;
A
#
# COMPACT_ATOMS: atom_id res chain seq x y z
N ILE A 1 28.06 -36.33 9.16
CA ILE A 1 28.08 -35.79 8.29
C ILE A 1 27.07 -35.59 7.45
N ARG A 2 26.42 -36.26 7.28
CA ARG A 2 25.54 -36.12 6.40
C ARG A 2 24.36 -35.53 6.88
N ALA A 3 24.13 -35.41 8.12
CA ALA A 3 22.98 -34.75 8.66
C ALA A 3 22.86 -33.36 8.13
N SER A 4 23.98 -32.76 7.88
CA SER A 4 23.92 -31.39 7.41
C SER A 4 23.25 -31.25 6.08
N LYS A 5 23.18 -32.32 5.36
CA LYS A 5 22.59 -32.20 4.08
C LYS A 5 21.12 -32.13 4.20
N ASN A 6 20.62 -32.48 5.32
CA ASN A 6 19.19 -32.48 5.48
C ASN A 6 18.59 -31.12 5.35
N GLY A 7 19.33 -30.11 5.65
CA GLY A 7 18.78 -28.79 5.53
C GLY A 7 18.65 -28.33 4.10
N ARG A 8 19.45 -28.92 3.22
CA ARG A 8 19.41 -28.48 1.88
C ARG A 8 18.26 -28.97 1.09
N PRO A 9 17.76 -30.15 1.32
CA PRO A 9 16.62 -30.63 0.55
C PRO A 9 15.43 -29.69 0.59
N GLY A 10 15.22 -29.05 1.72
CA GLY A 10 14.12 -28.11 1.81
C GLY A 10 14.26 -26.94 0.88
N LYS A 11 15.47 -26.43 0.80
CA LYS A 11 15.71 -25.31 -0.08
C LYS A 11 15.58 -25.70 -1.54
N ALA A 12 16.05 -26.88 -1.84
CA ALA A 12 15.97 -27.34 -3.21
C ALA A 12 14.53 -27.47 -3.66
N LYS A 13 13.67 -27.93 -2.77
CA LYS A 13 12.27 -28.05 -3.10
C LYS A 13 11.65 -26.70 -3.38
N ASN A 14 12.00 -25.72 -2.57
CA ASN A 14 11.46 -24.40 -2.78
C ASN A 14 11.90 -23.82 -4.11
N LEU A 15 13.13 -24.09 -4.48
CA LEU A 15 13.61 -23.59 -5.72
C LEU A 15 12.88 -24.23 -6.88
N GLN A 16 12.60 -25.48 -6.80
CA GLN A 16 11.86 -26.14 -7.85
C GLN A 16 10.48 -25.59 -8.01
N LYS A 17 9.84 -25.26 -6.90
CA LYS A 17 8.51 -24.68 -6.99
C LYS A 17 8.56 -23.36 -7.72
N LYS A 18 9.56 -22.54 -7.43
CA LYS A 18 9.67 -21.27 -8.12
C LYS A 18 9.91 -21.47 -9.59
N THR A 19 10.74 -22.41 -9.94
CA THR A 19 11.02 -22.66 -11.32
C THR A 19 9.78 -23.12 -12.06
N THR A 20 9.00 -23.97 -11.43
CA THR A 20 7.76 -24.42 -12.03
C THR A 20 6.80 -23.28 -12.21
N ALA A 21 6.72 -22.43 -11.20
CA ALA A 21 5.82 -21.30 -11.26
C ALA A 21 6.21 -20.33 -12.37
N ALA A 22 7.48 -20.29 -12.73
CA ALA A 22 7.91 -19.39 -13.78
C ALA A 22 7.34 -19.73 -15.13
N PHE A 23 6.87 -20.96 -15.30
CA PHE A 23 6.33 -21.35 -16.58
C PHE A 23 4.84 -21.08 -16.69
N ASP A 24 4.22 -20.60 -15.63
CA ASP A 24 2.82 -20.27 -15.68
C ASP A 24 2.64 -18.82 -15.23
N ASP A 25 1.41 -18.38 -15.18
CA ASP A 25 1.10 -17.00 -14.87
C ASP A 25 1.31 -16.64 -13.41
N LYS A 26 1.73 -17.57 -12.58
CA LYS A 26 1.89 -17.30 -11.16
C LYS A 26 3.23 -16.68 -10.80
N HIS A 27 4.17 -16.71 -11.74
CA HIS A 27 5.46 -16.08 -11.47
C HIS A 27 5.27 -14.58 -11.39
N THR A 28 5.67 -14.00 -10.27
CA THR A 28 5.52 -12.56 -10.05
C THR A 28 6.86 -11.91 -9.75
N THR A 29 6.93 -10.61 -10.01
CA THR A 29 8.05 -9.79 -9.58
C THR A 29 7.52 -8.63 -8.76
N MET A 30 8.36 -8.12 -7.88
CA MET A 30 8.01 -6.95 -7.06
C MET A 30 8.13 -5.70 -7.92
N GLU A 31 7.00 -5.04 -8.17
CA GLU A 31 6.97 -3.78 -8.89
C GLU A 31 6.82 -2.64 -7.88
N LYS A 32 7.55 -1.58 -8.06
CA LYS A 32 7.56 -0.45 -7.15
C LYS A 32 7.03 0.80 -7.83
N TYR A 33 6.12 1.47 -7.15
CA TYR A 33 5.53 2.70 -7.64
C TYR A 33 5.62 3.76 -6.55
N GLU A 34 5.87 4.99 -6.94
CA GLU A 34 5.92 6.11 -6.01
C GLU A 34 5.08 7.23 -6.58
N SER A 35 4.29 7.87 -5.73
CA SER A 35 3.54 9.04 -6.16
C SER A 35 4.44 10.25 -6.23
N LYS A 36 3.96 11.29 -6.87
CA LYS A 36 4.59 12.60 -6.76
C LYS A 36 4.46 13.08 -5.33
N HIS A 37 5.40 13.92 -4.90
CA HIS A 37 5.33 14.51 -3.58
C HIS A 37 4.20 15.52 -3.55
N GLN A 38 3.46 15.52 -2.47
CA GLN A 38 2.37 16.47 -2.27
C GLN A 38 2.71 17.37 -1.09
N GLN A 39 2.49 18.65 -1.26
CA GLN A 39 2.68 19.60 -0.19
C GLN A 39 1.41 19.72 0.64
N ILE A 40 1.55 19.54 1.94
CA ILE A 40 0.42 19.72 2.87
C ILE A 40 0.84 20.76 3.89
N LEU A 41 0.07 21.84 3.99
CA LEU A 41 0.40 22.96 4.88
C LEU A 41 -0.10 22.69 6.30
N ARG A 42 0.40 21.61 6.86
CA ARG A 42 0.15 21.16 8.22
C ARG A 42 1.44 20.57 8.77
N SER A 43 1.56 20.48 10.07
CA SER A 43 2.71 19.82 10.66
C SER A 43 2.65 18.32 10.38
N ALA A 44 3.80 17.67 10.38
CA ALA A 44 3.86 16.21 10.17
C ALA A 44 3.07 15.50 11.27
N GLU A 45 3.08 16.00 12.49
CA GLU A 45 2.33 15.43 13.59
C GLU A 45 0.82 15.48 13.35
N GLN A 46 0.32 16.60 12.85
CA GLN A 46 -1.11 16.74 12.54
C GLN A 46 -1.52 15.76 11.45
N ILE A 47 -0.72 15.65 10.42
CA ILE A 47 -1.02 14.72 9.32
C ILE A 47 -0.97 13.29 9.83
N TYR A 48 0.05 12.96 10.60
CA TYR A 48 0.22 11.61 11.14
C TYR A 48 -0.98 11.19 11.99
N THR A 49 -1.52 12.11 12.78
CA THR A 49 -2.69 11.83 13.59
C THR A 49 -3.86 11.36 12.72
N VAL A 50 -4.01 11.94 11.53
CA VAL A 50 -5.08 11.55 10.62
C VAL A 50 -4.77 10.21 9.96
N ILE A 51 -3.59 10.05 9.37
CA ILE A 51 -3.29 8.87 8.55
C ILE A 51 -2.99 7.62 9.35
N SER A 52 -2.76 7.75 10.64
CA SER A 52 -2.45 6.59 11.47
C SER A 52 -3.66 5.78 11.90
N ARG A 53 -4.84 6.20 11.48
CA ARG A 53 -6.09 5.47 11.73
C ARG A 53 -6.92 5.48 10.46
N PHE A 54 -7.37 4.30 10.04
CA PHE A 54 -8.21 4.22 8.85
C PHE A 54 -9.57 4.90 9.04
N ASP A 55 -10.12 4.83 10.24
CA ASP A 55 -11.43 5.43 10.48
C ASP A 55 -11.38 6.96 10.32
N ASN A 56 -10.22 7.58 10.49
CA ASN A 56 -10.08 9.01 10.25
C ASN A 56 -10.13 9.37 8.77
N LEU A 57 -9.95 8.40 7.88
CA LEU A 57 -9.97 8.64 6.46
C LEU A 57 -11.37 8.54 5.87
N THR A 58 -12.33 8.10 6.65
CA THR A 58 -13.71 7.90 6.18
C THR A 58 -14.27 9.11 5.43
N PRO A 59 -14.17 10.34 5.94
CA PRO A 59 -14.75 11.46 5.21
C PRO A 59 -14.14 11.69 3.82
N ALA A 60 -12.88 11.30 3.66
CA ALA A 60 -12.20 11.53 2.39
C ALA A 60 -12.44 10.44 1.36
N VAL A 61 -12.75 9.22 1.79
CA VAL A 61 -12.81 8.09 0.88
C VAL A 61 -14.18 7.44 0.72
N GLN A 62 -15.09 7.61 1.66
CA GLN A 62 -16.35 6.88 1.61
C GLN A 62 -17.18 7.15 0.35
N ASP A 63 -17.02 8.32 -0.24
CA ASP A 63 -17.74 8.65 -1.47
C ASP A 63 -17.05 8.18 -2.73
N LYS A 64 -15.84 7.67 -2.60
CA LYS A 64 -15.04 7.26 -3.75
C LYS A 64 -15.00 5.74 -3.93
N VAL A 65 -15.43 5.01 -2.95
CA VAL A 65 -15.46 3.55 -2.99
C VAL A 65 -16.78 3.06 -2.43
N GLU A 66 -17.08 1.78 -2.66
CA GLU A 66 -18.32 1.20 -2.16
C GLU A 66 -18.07 0.41 -0.89
N GLU A 67 -19.06 0.36 -0.04
CA GLU A 67 -19.04 -0.46 1.18
C GLU A 67 -17.82 -0.21 2.07
N TRP A 68 -17.48 1.05 2.25
CA TRP A 68 -16.35 1.41 3.11
C TRP A 68 -16.64 1.08 4.57
N GLN A 69 -15.76 0.30 5.18
CA GLN A 69 -15.80 0.01 6.61
C GLN A 69 -14.39 0.12 7.15
N ALA A 70 -14.23 0.78 8.27
CA ALA A 70 -12.91 1.00 8.83
C ALA A 70 -12.95 1.06 10.35
N ASP A 71 -11.89 0.55 10.96
CA ASP A 71 -11.59 0.80 12.35
C ASP A 71 -10.20 1.43 12.41
N GLU A 72 -9.56 1.39 13.55
CA GLU A 72 -8.26 2.05 13.69
C GLU A 72 -7.21 1.49 12.74
N ASN A 73 -7.05 0.19 12.71
CA ASN A 73 -5.94 -0.44 12.00
C ASN A 73 -6.33 -1.29 10.79
N SER A 74 -7.59 -1.38 10.48
CA SER A 74 -8.03 -2.15 9.33
C SER A 74 -9.17 -1.47 8.60
N CYS A 75 -9.31 -1.77 7.33
CA CYS A 75 -10.45 -1.29 6.55
C CYS A 75 -10.76 -2.26 5.43
N SER A 76 -11.98 -2.16 4.91
CA SER A 76 -12.39 -2.89 3.72
C SER A 76 -13.29 -2.03 2.87
N PHE A 77 -13.27 -2.26 1.58
CA PHE A 77 -14.10 -1.52 0.64
C PHE A 77 -14.15 -2.28 -0.70
N LYS A 78 -15.05 -1.85 -1.56
CA LYS A 78 -15.15 -2.41 -2.90
C LYS A 78 -14.83 -1.37 -3.94
N VAL A 79 -14.08 -1.78 -4.95
CA VAL A 79 -13.76 -0.96 -6.11
C VAL A 79 -13.93 -1.84 -7.33
N LYS A 80 -14.85 -1.45 -8.22
CA LYS A 80 -15.10 -2.17 -9.47
C LYS A 80 -15.32 -3.67 -9.28
N GLY A 81 -16.08 -4.01 -8.25
CA GLY A 81 -16.42 -5.40 -7.98
C GLY A 81 -15.40 -6.18 -7.18
N PHE A 82 -14.24 -5.60 -6.91
CA PHE A 82 -13.23 -6.26 -6.09
C PHE A 82 -13.29 -5.76 -4.66
N THR A 83 -13.21 -6.68 -3.71
CA THR A 83 -13.12 -6.34 -2.31
C THR A 83 -11.65 -6.14 -1.96
N VAL A 84 -11.34 -5.03 -1.31
CA VAL A 84 -9.98 -4.73 -0.87
C VAL A 84 -9.98 -4.68 0.64
N ASN A 85 -9.07 -5.43 1.26
CA ASN A 85 -8.90 -5.42 2.71
C ASN A 85 -7.49 -4.93 3.01
N LEU A 86 -7.36 -3.97 3.91
CA LEU A 86 -6.08 -3.37 4.25
C LEU A 86 -5.86 -3.39 5.75
N GLN A 87 -4.62 -3.55 6.15
CA GLN A 87 -4.23 -3.53 7.56
C GLN A 87 -2.99 -2.67 7.75
N ILE A 88 -2.99 -1.85 8.78
CA ILE A 88 -1.79 -1.12 9.17
C ILE A 88 -0.93 -2.09 9.95
N VAL A 89 0.27 -2.33 9.48
CA VAL A 89 1.18 -3.31 10.08
C VAL A 89 2.38 -2.68 10.76
N ALA A 90 2.66 -1.41 10.50
CA ALA A 90 3.73 -0.70 11.19
C ALA A 90 3.47 0.80 11.13
N LYS A 91 3.87 1.49 12.19
CA LYS A 91 3.73 2.94 12.29
C LYS A 91 5.01 3.50 12.89
N GLU A 92 5.50 4.59 12.38
CA GLU A 92 6.59 5.32 12.99
C GLU A 92 6.27 6.81 12.96
N ALA A 93 5.87 7.33 14.11
CA ALA A 93 5.42 8.72 14.23
C ALA A 93 6.61 9.67 14.21
N PRO A 94 6.50 10.78 13.52
CA PRO A 94 5.47 11.15 12.55
C PRO A 94 5.92 10.90 11.11
N LYS A 95 6.65 9.84 10.87
CA LYS A 95 7.33 9.59 9.60
C LYS A 95 6.54 8.78 8.58
N TYR A 96 5.93 7.70 9.00
CA TYR A 96 5.20 6.87 8.05
C TYR A 96 4.21 5.92 8.70
N VAL A 97 3.30 5.42 7.84
CA VAL A 97 2.39 4.35 8.18
C VAL A 97 2.58 3.29 7.09
N LYS A 98 2.74 2.03 7.48
CA LYS A 98 2.91 0.92 6.55
C LYS A 98 1.66 0.07 6.56
N ILE A 99 1.13 -0.19 5.38
CA ILE A 99 -0.14 -0.88 5.18
C ILE A 99 0.10 -2.10 4.28
N GLN A 100 -0.55 -3.20 4.58
CA GLN A 100 -0.49 -4.39 3.74
C GLN A 100 -1.88 -4.83 3.35
N SER A 101 -1.97 -5.53 2.22
CA SER A 101 -3.22 -6.17 1.81
C SER A 101 -3.55 -7.29 2.78
N GLY A 102 -4.83 -7.45 3.07
CA GLY A 102 -5.30 -8.54 3.92
C GLY A 102 -5.35 -9.85 3.15
N GLU A 103 -5.64 -10.93 3.86
CA GLU A 103 -5.66 -12.24 3.26
C GLU A 103 -6.78 -12.45 2.27
N ASP A 104 -7.94 -11.91 2.57
CA ASP A 104 -9.09 -12.02 1.69
C ASP A 104 -9.20 -10.75 0.85
N GLY A 105 -9.53 -10.87 -0.39
CA GLY A 105 -9.70 -9.70 -1.24
C GLY A 105 -9.03 -9.89 -2.58
N VAL A 106 -8.43 -8.83 -3.11
CA VAL A 106 -7.79 -8.92 -4.42
C VAL A 106 -6.61 -9.89 -4.37
N PRO A 107 -6.42 -10.68 -5.42
CA PRO A 107 -5.37 -11.69 -5.44
C PRO A 107 -4.00 -11.10 -5.80
N ILE A 108 -3.64 -10.00 -5.19
CA ILE A 108 -2.36 -9.33 -5.41
C ILE A 108 -1.80 -8.99 -4.04
N ASP A 109 -0.59 -9.44 -3.77
CA ASP A 109 0.08 -9.08 -2.54
C ASP A 109 0.74 -7.74 -2.72
N PHE A 110 0.46 -6.81 -1.83
CA PHE A 110 1.07 -5.50 -1.92
C PHE A 110 1.31 -4.89 -0.54
N THR A 111 2.27 -3.98 -0.50
CA THR A 111 2.57 -3.17 0.68
C THR A 111 2.54 -1.70 0.25
N PHE A 112 1.98 -0.88 1.10
CA PHE A 112 1.77 0.52 0.80
C PHE A 112 2.26 1.36 1.95
N TRP A 113 2.96 2.44 1.67
CA TRP A 113 3.44 3.35 2.70
C TRP A 113 2.91 4.74 2.45
N ILE A 114 2.52 5.41 3.52
CA ILE A 114 2.26 6.85 3.50
C ILE A 114 3.45 7.45 4.24
N GLN A 115 4.28 8.18 3.50
CA GLN A 115 5.52 8.74 4.04
C GLN A 115 5.41 10.24 4.18
N LEU A 116 5.89 10.77 5.31
CA LEU A 116 5.86 12.19 5.60
C LEU A 116 7.26 12.70 5.83
N GLN A 117 7.56 13.84 5.26
CA GLN A 117 8.84 14.51 5.47
C GLN A 117 8.58 15.98 5.78
N PRO A 118 8.87 16.41 7.01
CA PRO A 118 8.68 17.81 7.37
C PRO A 118 9.61 18.71 6.56
N ALA A 119 9.04 19.78 6.00
CA ALA A 119 9.81 20.83 5.34
C ALA A 119 9.79 22.12 6.14
N GLY A 120 8.92 22.21 7.13
CA GLY A 120 8.79 23.34 8.03
C GLY A 120 7.74 23.03 9.08
N PRO A 121 7.48 23.92 10.04
CA PRO A 121 6.53 23.66 11.14
C PRO A 121 5.12 23.34 10.65
N TYR A 122 4.70 23.93 9.55
CA TYR A 122 3.38 23.71 8.98
C TYR A 122 3.49 23.43 7.49
N ASP A 123 4.54 22.73 7.09
CA ASP A 123 4.78 22.37 5.70
C ASP A 123 5.39 20.98 5.69
N THR A 124 4.65 20.04 5.16
CA THR A 124 5.07 18.63 5.10
C THR A 124 4.90 18.13 3.69
N ARG A 125 5.85 17.32 3.23
CA ARG A 125 5.74 16.64 1.95
C ARG A 125 5.29 15.23 2.21
N MET A 126 4.27 14.81 1.47
CA MET A 126 3.73 13.46 1.57
C MET A 126 3.97 12.72 0.28
N ARG A 127 4.35 11.47 0.39
CA ARG A 127 4.53 10.60 -0.75
C ARG A 127 3.92 9.25 -0.44
N LEU A 128 3.27 8.66 -1.42
CA LEU A 128 2.76 7.30 -1.32
C LEU A 128 3.70 6.36 -2.06
N VAL A 129 3.98 5.22 -1.48
CA VAL A 129 4.84 4.20 -2.08
C VAL A 129 4.07 2.89 -2.11
N LEU A 130 4.07 2.21 -3.23
CA LEU A 130 3.39 0.93 -3.40
C LEU A 130 4.38 -0.10 -3.93
N HIS A 131 4.47 -1.24 -3.25
CA HIS A 131 5.19 -2.41 -3.76
C HIS A 131 4.15 -3.49 -3.99
N ALA A 132 4.00 -3.92 -5.22
CA ALA A 132 3.00 -4.91 -5.58
C ALA A 132 3.66 -6.06 -6.32
N GLU A 133 3.26 -7.29 -5.99
CA GLU A 133 3.76 -8.44 -6.71
C GLU A 133 2.85 -8.71 -7.89
N LEU A 134 3.37 -8.50 -9.08
CA LEU A 134 2.62 -8.65 -10.32
C LEU A 134 3.31 -9.62 -11.25
N ASN A 135 2.54 -10.44 -11.96
CA ASN A 135 3.09 -11.21 -13.05
C ASN A 135 3.18 -10.31 -14.28
N MET A 136 3.80 -10.77 -15.33
CA MET A 136 4.01 -9.97 -16.53
C MET A 136 2.70 -9.45 -17.12
N MET A 137 1.70 -10.30 -17.19
CA MET A 137 0.42 -9.93 -17.76
C MET A 137 -0.24 -8.81 -16.93
N MET A 138 -0.26 -8.97 -15.61
CA MET A 138 -0.86 -7.95 -14.74
C MET A 138 -0.10 -6.64 -14.84
N ARG A 139 1.23 -6.70 -14.89
CA ARG A 139 2.03 -5.49 -15.03
C ARG A 139 1.69 -4.75 -16.32
N MET A 140 1.52 -5.47 -17.41
CA MET A 140 1.16 -4.86 -18.67
C MET A 140 -0.25 -4.29 -18.65
N MET A 141 -1.17 -4.98 -18.00
CA MET A 141 -2.56 -4.55 -17.97
C MET A 141 -2.83 -3.41 -17.02
N ILE A 142 -2.23 -3.43 -15.84
CA ILE A 142 -2.59 -2.48 -14.80
C ILE A 142 -1.46 -1.60 -14.28
N GLY A 143 -0.21 -1.86 -14.68
CA GLY A 143 0.93 -1.12 -14.12
C GLY A 143 0.80 0.39 -14.27
N GLY A 144 0.45 0.86 -15.47
CA GLY A 144 0.26 2.28 -15.69
C GLY A 144 -0.93 2.84 -14.92
N LYS A 145 -1.96 2.02 -14.75
CA LYS A 145 -3.14 2.44 -13.99
C LYS A 145 -2.83 2.53 -12.50
N LEU A 146 -1.95 1.67 -12.00
CA LEU A 146 -1.53 1.74 -10.61
C LEU A 146 -0.76 3.03 -10.32
N GLN A 147 0.14 3.41 -11.22
CA GLN A 147 0.89 4.65 -11.05
C GLN A 147 -0.06 5.85 -11.05
N LYS A 148 -0.99 5.86 -11.99
CA LYS A 148 -1.95 6.95 -12.10
C LYS A 148 -2.86 7.01 -10.87
N ALA A 149 -3.34 5.87 -10.42
CA ALA A 149 -4.19 5.81 -9.24
C ALA A 149 -3.44 6.29 -7.99
N LEU A 150 -2.17 5.92 -7.86
CA LEU A 150 -1.37 6.32 -6.74
C LEU A 150 -1.21 7.85 -6.69
N ASP A 151 -0.93 8.46 -7.85
CA ASP A 151 -0.82 9.91 -7.94
C ASP A 151 -2.14 10.60 -7.63
N GLN A 152 -3.25 10.03 -8.10
CA GLN A 152 -4.58 10.59 -7.84
C GLN A 152 -4.96 10.49 -6.36
N ILE A 153 -4.63 9.39 -5.72
CA ILE A 153 -4.89 9.21 -4.30
C ILE A 153 -4.07 10.22 -3.48
N ALA A 154 -2.79 10.35 -3.81
CA ALA A 154 -1.92 11.29 -3.10
C ALA A 154 -2.46 12.72 -3.22
N GLU A 155 -2.88 13.10 -4.43
CA GLU A 155 -3.41 14.43 -4.68
C GLU A 155 -4.71 14.66 -3.92
N ALA A 156 -5.60 13.67 -3.92
CA ALA A 156 -6.87 13.78 -3.21
C ALA A 156 -6.67 13.88 -1.70
N MET A 157 -5.73 13.11 -1.14
CA MET A 157 -5.41 13.18 0.26
C MET A 157 -4.85 14.55 0.65
N ALA A 158 -3.93 15.06 -0.16
CA ALA A 158 -3.33 16.35 0.09
C ALA A 158 -4.37 17.46 0.05
N LYS A 159 -5.25 17.39 -0.95
CA LYS A 159 -6.31 18.38 -1.10
C LYS A 159 -7.25 18.36 0.09
N ALA A 160 -7.63 17.18 0.54
CA ALA A 160 -8.52 17.04 1.69
C ALA A 160 -7.86 17.59 2.96
N MET A 161 -6.60 17.30 3.17
CA MET A 161 -5.90 17.75 4.37
C MET A 161 -5.57 19.25 4.34
N ASN A 162 -5.34 19.81 3.17
CA ASN A 162 -5.10 21.23 3.04
C ASN A 162 -6.40 22.03 3.22
N GLY A 163 -7.51 21.44 2.84
CA GLY A 163 -8.80 22.14 2.90
C GLY A 163 -9.60 21.92 4.17
N SER A 164 -9.20 20.96 5.02
CA SER A 164 -9.99 20.67 6.20
C SER A 164 -9.51 21.47 7.41
N ALA A 165 -10.43 21.67 8.36
CA ALA A 165 -10.07 22.27 9.62
C ALA A 165 -9.56 21.16 10.52
N MET A 166 -8.30 21.20 10.85
CA MET A 166 -7.71 20.16 11.67
C MET A 166 -7.51 20.61 13.09
#